data_9bf7fff20eaa3cc47bdbad253748e6bc
#
_entry.id   9bf7fff20eaa3cc47bdbad253748e6bc
#
_cell.length_a   1.000
_cell.length_b   1.000
_cell.length_c   1.000
_cell.angle_alpha   90.00
_cell.angle_beta   90.00
_cell.angle_gamma   90.00
#
_symmetry.space_group_name_H-M   'P 1'
#
loop_
_entity.id
_entity.type
_entity.pdbx_description
1 polymer ?
#
loop_
_entity_poly.entity_id
_entity_poly.type
_entity_poly.pdbx_seq_one_letter_code
_entity_poly.pdbx_strand_id
1 'polypeptide(L)'
;SLSKEYPYDMRYQTILGDVYLNNDKPQEALGIYQRILKEEPGYSPALVSMASYYQKTGQDSLYRMQLDTILLNDNVLSDTKMEIMRQLILQSEQGTKDSTQIVSLFQNILKRPQQNADLAMLCAQYLLTKKMEKEAVPVLHQILKLDPENKPARLQLLSYAIRDNNLDEVIQIAKPALEYNPESLEFYYYLGIAHHQKGEDDEALDVFTRGVKQINEKSDKGIASDFYAILGDLYHSKEMHAEAYAAYDSSLVYNPDNIATLYNYAYFLSVERKNLDKAEEMSYRTVKAEPNNETYLDTYAWILFEKGRYTEAGIYIEQALRNKGDKSR
;
A
#
# COMPACT_ATOMS: atom_id res chain seq x y z
N SER A 1 47.25 -22.37 7.44
CA SER A 1 46.04 -21.64 7.01
C SER A 1 44.87 -22.62 6.96
N LEU A 2 43.69 -22.16 7.22
CA LEU A 2 42.46 -22.97 7.21
C LEU A 2 42.27 -23.76 5.90
N SER A 3 42.67 -23.18 4.76
CA SER A 3 42.62 -23.87 3.46
C SER A 3 43.58 -25.05 3.33
N LYS A 4 44.68 -25.10 4.11
CA LYS A 4 45.59 -26.24 4.20
C LYS A 4 45.07 -27.31 5.18
N GLU A 5 44.43 -26.87 6.25
CA GLU A 5 43.81 -27.74 7.25
C GLU A 5 42.53 -28.44 6.73
N TYR A 6 41.76 -27.71 5.88
CA TYR A 6 40.52 -28.19 5.28
C TYR A 6 40.56 -28.06 3.75
N PRO A 7 41.36 -28.85 3.05
CA PRO A 7 41.59 -28.71 1.60
C PRO A 7 40.39 -29.03 0.74
N TYR A 8 39.37 -29.68 1.29
CA TYR A 8 38.12 -30.04 0.63
C TYR A 8 36.96 -29.09 0.96
N ASP A 9 37.13 -28.10 1.86
CA ASP A 9 36.12 -27.12 2.18
C ASP A 9 36.13 -26.02 1.13
N MET A 10 35.07 -25.98 0.28
CA MET A 10 34.95 -25.06 -0.82
C MET A 10 34.93 -23.59 -0.37
N ARG A 11 34.45 -23.30 0.85
CA ARG A 11 34.43 -21.92 1.40
C ARG A 11 35.85 -21.42 1.60
N TYR A 12 36.69 -22.21 2.25
CA TYR A 12 38.07 -21.82 2.49
C TYR A 12 38.90 -21.78 1.19
N GLN A 13 38.60 -22.65 0.23
CA GLN A 13 39.22 -22.59 -1.08
C GLN A 13 38.81 -21.35 -1.86
N THR A 14 37.56 -20.98 -1.83
CA THR A 14 37.07 -19.74 -2.48
C THR A 14 37.73 -18.51 -1.86
N ILE A 15 37.80 -18.42 -0.54
CA ILE A 15 38.50 -17.33 0.17
C ILE A 15 39.99 -17.29 -0.23
N LEU A 16 40.64 -18.43 -0.36
CA LEU A 16 42.04 -18.48 -0.82
C LEU A 16 42.19 -17.93 -2.23
N GLY A 17 41.27 -18.29 -3.13
CA GLY A 17 41.22 -17.72 -4.48
C GLY A 17 41.05 -16.20 -4.45
N ASP A 18 40.16 -15.68 -3.61
CA ASP A 18 39.90 -14.24 -3.46
C ASP A 18 41.16 -13.53 -2.91
N VAL A 19 41.87 -14.14 -1.98
CA VAL A 19 43.18 -13.63 -1.48
C VAL A 19 44.19 -13.55 -2.61
N TYR A 20 44.31 -14.60 -3.45
CA TYR A 20 45.19 -14.54 -4.61
C TYR A 20 44.80 -13.43 -5.60
N LEU A 21 43.52 -13.33 -5.91
CA LEU A 21 43.01 -12.30 -6.82
C LEU A 21 43.29 -10.87 -6.31
N ASN A 22 43.16 -10.67 -4.99
CA ASN A 22 43.43 -9.37 -4.36
C ASN A 22 44.92 -9.05 -4.20
N ASN A 23 45.80 -10.05 -4.33
CA ASN A 23 47.25 -9.91 -4.31
C ASN A 23 47.87 -10.00 -5.73
N ASP A 24 47.12 -9.64 -6.74
CA ASP A 24 47.58 -9.60 -8.15
C ASP A 24 48.12 -10.97 -8.66
N LYS A 25 47.47 -12.04 -8.23
CA LYS A 25 47.73 -13.43 -8.65
C LYS A 25 46.49 -14.03 -9.31
N PRO A 26 46.02 -13.48 -10.44
CA PRO A 26 44.75 -13.87 -11.05
C PRO A 26 44.75 -15.31 -11.58
N GLN A 27 45.89 -15.86 -12.02
CA GLN A 27 45.97 -17.21 -12.57
C GLN A 27 45.78 -18.27 -11.48
N GLU A 28 46.37 -18.07 -10.32
CA GLU A 28 46.19 -18.92 -9.16
C GLU A 28 44.75 -18.91 -8.66
N ALA A 29 44.12 -17.73 -8.63
CA ALA A 29 42.70 -17.56 -8.32
C ALA A 29 41.80 -18.30 -9.30
N LEU A 30 42.01 -18.13 -10.61
CA LEU A 30 41.27 -18.80 -11.67
C LEU A 30 41.31 -20.31 -11.54
N GLY A 31 42.50 -20.88 -11.29
CA GLY A 31 42.63 -22.34 -11.12
C GLY A 31 41.82 -22.89 -9.94
N ILE A 32 41.73 -22.13 -8.86
CA ILE A 32 40.91 -22.52 -7.69
C ILE A 32 39.42 -22.46 -8.06
N TYR A 33 38.92 -21.33 -8.62
CA TYR A 33 37.51 -21.19 -8.95
C TYR A 33 37.06 -22.23 -9.97
N GLN A 34 37.84 -22.51 -11.01
CA GLN A 34 37.52 -23.52 -12.01
C GLN A 34 37.43 -24.92 -11.41
N ARG A 35 38.29 -25.26 -10.46
CA ARG A 35 38.24 -26.55 -9.75
C ARG A 35 36.97 -26.70 -8.93
N ILE A 36 36.61 -25.67 -8.16
CA ILE A 36 35.38 -25.66 -7.36
C ILE A 36 34.17 -25.81 -8.26
N LEU A 37 34.07 -25.01 -9.34
CA LEU A 37 32.93 -25.01 -10.26
C LEU A 37 32.82 -26.27 -11.14
N LYS A 38 33.93 -27.03 -11.27
CA LYS A 38 33.93 -28.36 -11.88
C LYS A 38 33.28 -29.41 -10.96
N GLU A 39 33.47 -29.28 -9.67
CA GLU A 39 32.91 -30.20 -8.67
C GLU A 39 31.45 -29.81 -8.39
N GLU A 40 31.16 -28.50 -8.21
CA GLU A 40 29.84 -27.95 -7.92
C GLU A 40 29.58 -26.73 -8.81
N PRO A 41 28.97 -26.92 -10.00
CA PRO A 41 28.74 -25.86 -10.97
C PRO A 41 27.80 -24.71 -10.48
N GLY A 42 27.00 -24.99 -9.45
CA GLY A 42 26.08 -24.03 -8.84
C GLY A 42 26.59 -23.35 -7.58
N TYR A 43 27.85 -23.54 -7.21
CA TYR A 43 28.39 -22.99 -5.97
C TYR A 43 28.50 -21.48 -6.02
N SER A 44 27.55 -20.81 -5.40
CA SER A 44 27.36 -19.34 -5.51
C SER A 44 28.59 -18.52 -5.17
N PRO A 45 29.35 -18.78 -4.09
CA PRO A 45 30.54 -17.98 -3.80
C PRO A 45 31.58 -18.02 -4.92
N ALA A 46 31.84 -19.19 -5.50
CA ALA A 46 32.80 -19.32 -6.59
C ALA A 46 32.29 -18.68 -7.90
N LEU A 47 31.01 -18.74 -8.17
CA LEU A 47 30.38 -18.01 -9.30
C LEU A 47 30.57 -16.51 -9.19
N VAL A 48 30.37 -15.93 -8.00
CA VAL A 48 30.56 -14.50 -7.73
C VAL A 48 32.08 -14.14 -7.81
N SER A 49 32.94 -14.94 -7.24
CA SER A 49 34.39 -14.73 -7.32
C SER A 49 34.91 -14.80 -8.76
N MET A 50 34.34 -15.68 -9.59
CA MET A 50 34.65 -15.74 -11.02
C MET A 50 34.22 -14.47 -11.77
N ALA A 51 33.08 -13.89 -11.41
CA ALA A 51 32.67 -12.60 -11.98
C ALA A 51 33.66 -11.49 -11.59
N SER A 52 34.08 -11.45 -10.33
CA SER A 52 35.11 -10.51 -9.85
C SER A 52 36.45 -10.69 -10.59
N TYR A 53 36.84 -11.93 -10.88
CA TYR A 53 38.01 -12.24 -11.68
C TYR A 53 37.91 -11.65 -13.09
N TYR A 54 36.79 -11.85 -13.81
CA TYR A 54 36.60 -11.31 -15.14
C TYR A 54 36.60 -9.77 -15.14
N GLN A 55 35.98 -9.16 -14.14
CA GLN A 55 35.97 -7.70 -13.99
C GLN A 55 37.39 -7.14 -13.78
N LYS A 56 38.17 -7.71 -12.85
CA LYS A 56 39.55 -7.29 -12.57
C LYS A 56 40.49 -7.47 -13.72
N THR A 57 40.29 -8.51 -14.54
CA THR A 57 41.13 -8.78 -15.71
C THR A 57 40.68 -8.12 -16.99
N GLY A 58 39.64 -7.24 -16.91
CA GLY A 58 39.13 -6.46 -18.05
C GLY A 58 38.39 -7.28 -19.09
N GLN A 59 37.86 -8.43 -18.73
CA GLN A 59 37.12 -9.33 -19.62
C GLN A 59 35.62 -9.04 -19.57
N ASP A 60 35.20 -7.86 -20.02
CA ASP A 60 33.86 -7.33 -19.84
C ASP A 60 32.75 -8.24 -20.40
N SER A 61 32.98 -8.88 -21.53
CA SER A 61 31.99 -9.80 -22.13
C SER A 61 31.78 -11.06 -21.24
N LEU A 62 32.86 -11.61 -20.72
CA LEU A 62 32.79 -12.78 -19.81
C LEU A 62 32.20 -12.39 -18.47
N TYR A 63 32.50 -11.20 -17.98
CA TYR A 63 31.88 -10.65 -16.76
C TYR A 63 30.35 -10.58 -16.91
N ARG A 64 29.83 -10.03 -17.99
CA ARG A 64 28.38 -9.94 -18.25
C ARG A 64 27.73 -11.33 -18.36
N MET A 65 28.36 -12.24 -19.11
CA MET A 65 27.88 -13.62 -19.22
C MET A 65 27.85 -14.33 -17.87
N GLN A 66 28.86 -14.08 -17.02
CA GLN A 66 28.91 -14.66 -15.68
C GLN A 66 27.79 -14.11 -14.77
N LEU A 67 27.50 -12.80 -14.86
CA LEU A 67 26.35 -12.21 -14.13
C LEU A 67 25.03 -12.83 -14.56
N ASP A 68 24.81 -13.01 -15.85
CA ASP A 68 23.61 -13.68 -16.37
C ASP A 68 23.51 -15.12 -15.87
N THR A 69 24.63 -15.83 -15.85
CA THR A 69 24.71 -17.20 -15.31
C THR A 69 24.28 -17.25 -13.85
N ILE A 70 24.73 -16.31 -13.02
CA ILE A 70 24.37 -16.23 -11.60
C ILE A 70 22.89 -15.85 -11.44
N LEU A 71 22.46 -14.78 -12.12
CA LEU A 71 21.12 -14.22 -11.97
C LEU A 71 20.01 -15.16 -12.46
N LEU A 72 20.29 -15.99 -13.46
CA LEU A 72 19.34 -16.95 -14.04
C LEU A 72 19.49 -18.37 -13.46
N ASN A 73 20.41 -18.62 -12.53
CA ASN A 73 20.58 -19.91 -11.89
C ASN A 73 19.58 -20.06 -10.73
N ASP A 74 18.69 -21.04 -10.83
CA ASP A 74 17.66 -21.28 -9.80
C ASP A 74 18.23 -21.74 -8.46
N ASN A 75 19.47 -22.29 -8.44
CA ASN A 75 20.15 -22.73 -7.22
C ASN A 75 20.90 -21.62 -6.48
N VAL A 76 21.08 -20.44 -7.10
CA VAL A 76 21.68 -19.28 -6.44
C VAL A 76 20.63 -18.59 -5.57
N LEU A 77 20.98 -18.33 -4.31
CA LEU A 77 20.09 -17.69 -3.35
C LEU A 77 19.69 -16.27 -3.78
N SER A 78 18.47 -15.88 -3.43
CA SER A 78 17.94 -14.54 -3.73
C SER A 78 18.82 -13.42 -3.16
N ASP A 79 19.40 -13.57 -1.98
CA ASP A 79 20.30 -12.57 -1.38
C ASP A 79 21.50 -12.25 -2.28
N THR A 80 22.13 -13.27 -2.87
CA THR A 80 23.24 -13.09 -3.80
C THR A 80 22.80 -12.34 -5.06
N LYS A 81 21.64 -12.73 -5.62
CA LYS A 81 21.08 -12.05 -6.78
C LYS A 81 20.70 -10.60 -6.47
N MET A 82 20.13 -10.35 -5.29
CA MET A 82 19.77 -8.99 -4.86
C MET A 82 21.01 -8.10 -4.71
N GLU A 83 22.09 -8.61 -4.15
CA GLU A 83 23.34 -7.84 -4.01
C GLU A 83 23.90 -7.45 -5.40
N ILE A 84 23.91 -8.40 -6.33
CA ILE A 84 24.35 -8.12 -7.71
C ILE A 84 23.44 -7.08 -8.36
N MET A 85 22.13 -7.21 -8.24
CA MET A 85 21.18 -6.25 -8.82
C MET A 85 21.32 -4.86 -8.21
N ARG A 86 21.54 -4.75 -6.89
CA ARG A 86 21.81 -3.46 -6.23
C ARG A 86 23.06 -2.80 -6.78
N GLN A 87 24.13 -3.54 -6.97
CA GLN A 87 25.38 -3.02 -7.54
C GLN A 87 25.18 -2.56 -8.99
N LEU A 88 24.46 -3.34 -9.80
CA LEU A 88 24.15 -2.96 -11.18
C LEU A 88 23.26 -1.69 -11.26
N ILE A 89 22.30 -1.56 -10.36
CA ILE A 89 21.48 -0.35 -10.24
C ILE A 89 22.36 0.86 -9.92
N LEU A 90 23.24 0.76 -8.93
CA LEU A 90 24.16 1.85 -8.55
C LEU A 90 25.08 2.24 -9.69
N GLN A 91 25.62 1.29 -10.43
CA GLN A 91 26.47 1.55 -11.60
C GLN A 91 25.69 2.25 -12.73
N SER A 92 24.45 1.81 -12.98
CA SER A 92 23.55 2.44 -13.95
C SER A 92 23.22 3.89 -13.59
N GLU A 93 23.05 4.19 -12.31
CA GLU A 93 22.77 5.55 -11.82
C GLU A 93 23.98 6.51 -12.01
N GLN A 94 25.20 5.98 -11.91
CA GLN A 94 26.45 6.75 -12.12
C GLN A 94 26.81 6.94 -13.60
N GLY A 95 26.23 6.12 -14.50
CA GLY A 95 26.52 6.13 -15.93
C GLY A 95 25.46 6.84 -16.78
N THR A 96 25.11 6.22 -17.91
CA THR A 96 24.20 6.78 -18.93
C THR A 96 22.72 6.82 -18.53
N LYS A 97 22.36 6.34 -17.34
CA LYS A 97 20.98 6.29 -16.78
C LYS A 97 19.98 5.50 -17.64
N ASP A 98 20.43 4.57 -18.45
CA ASP A 98 19.53 3.69 -19.19
C ASP A 98 18.95 2.62 -18.28
N SER A 99 17.70 2.84 -17.86
CA SER A 99 16.95 1.89 -17.01
C SER A 99 16.49 0.64 -17.77
N THR A 100 16.55 0.64 -19.11
CA THR A 100 16.05 -0.46 -19.95
C THR A 100 16.78 -1.77 -19.66
N GLN A 101 18.11 -1.72 -19.48
CA GLN A 101 18.90 -2.91 -19.14
C GLN A 101 18.52 -3.49 -17.78
N ILE A 102 18.40 -2.65 -16.77
CA ILE A 102 18.01 -3.09 -15.41
C ILE A 102 16.62 -3.71 -15.41
N VAL A 103 15.66 -3.07 -16.09
CA VAL A 103 14.29 -3.60 -16.22
C VAL A 103 14.30 -4.95 -16.93
N SER A 104 15.05 -5.08 -18.02
CA SER A 104 15.17 -6.34 -18.78
C SER A 104 15.77 -7.47 -17.94
N LEU A 105 16.82 -7.18 -17.13
CA LEU A 105 17.40 -8.16 -16.22
C LEU A 105 16.38 -8.62 -15.18
N PHE A 106 15.67 -7.70 -14.53
CA PHE A 106 14.61 -8.07 -13.59
C PHE A 106 13.52 -8.91 -14.25
N GLN A 107 13.07 -8.55 -15.43
CA GLN A 107 12.05 -9.33 -16.16
C GLN A 107 12.52 -10.76 -16.42
N ASN A 108 13.78 -10.94 -16.82
CA ASN A 108 14.34 -12.27 -17.07
C ASN A 108 14.47 -13.10 -15.78
N ILE A 109 14.93 -12.48 -14.70
CA ILE A 109 15.03 -13.13 -13.38
C ILE A 109 13.64 -13.55 -12.89
N LEU A 110 12.66 -12.64 -12.93
CA LEU A 110 11.33 -12.85 -12.38
C LEU A 110 10.45 -13.82 -13.20
N LYS A 111 10.82 -14.13 -14.44
CA LYS A 111 10.21 -15.22 -15.22
C LYS A 111 10.58 -16.60 -14.68
N ARG A 112 11.66 -16.70 -13.92
CA ARG A 112 12.09 -17.97 -13.33
C ARG A 112 11.42 -18.19 -11.97
N PRO A 113 11.36 -19.44 -11.47
CA PRO A 113 10.85 -19.71 -10.13
C PRO A 113 11.59 -18.90 -9.07
N GLN A 114 10.84 -18.27 -8.17
CA GLN A 114 11.39 -17.45 -7.09
C GLN A 114 11.29 -18.18 -5.76
N GLN A 115 12.35 -18.09 -4.93
CA GLN A 115 12.42 -18.68 -3.59
C GLN A 115 11.55 -17.89 -2.59
N ASN A 116 11.47 -16.56 -2.80
CA ASN A 116 10.73 -15.61 -1.98
C ASN A 116 10.38 -14.35 -2.79
N ALA A 117 9.81 -13.35 -2.15
CA ALA A 117 9.39 -12.10 -2.81
C ALA A 117 10.52 -11.04 -2.94
N ASP A 118 11.72 -11.28 -2.42
CA ASP A 118 12.75 -10.25 -2.24
C ASP A 118 13.17 -9.58 -3.56
N LEU A 119 13.46 -10.37 -4.59
CA LEU A 119 13.81 -9.83 -5.91
C LEU A 119 12.67 -9.07 -6.58
N ALA A 120 11.44 -9.57 -6.43
CA ALA A 120 10.27 -8.86 -6.92
C ALA A 120 10.05 -7.54 -6.18
N MET A 121 10.28 -7.51 -4.85
CA MET A 121 10.21 -6.27 -4.06
C MET A 121 11.29 -5.27 -4.48
N LEU A 122 12.53 -5.71 -4.70
CA LEU A 122 13.60 -4.85 -5.19
C LEU A 122 13.27 -4.27 -6.57
N CYS A 123 12.72 -5.11 -7.46
CA CYS A 123 12.25 -4.68 -8.79
C CYS A 123 11.14 -3.64 -8.68
N ALA A 124 10.11 -3.91 -7.88
CA ALA A 124 9.00 -2.97 -7.68
C ALA A 124 9.48 -1.63 -7.13
N GLN A 125 10.36 -1.63 -6.12
CA GLN A 125 10.95 -0.42 -5.58
C GLN A 125 11.70 0.39 -6.66
N TYR A 126 12.51 -0.27 -7.49
CA TYR A 126 13.21 0.36 -8.61
C TYR A 126 12.23 1.00 -9.60
N LEU A 127 11.22 0.24 -10.04
CA LEU A 127 10.22 0.70 -11.00
C LEU A 127 9.40 1.88 -10.46
N LEU A 128 9.00 1.84 -9.20
CA LEU A 128 8.27 2.93 -8.55
C LEU A 128 9.12 4.20 -8.44
N THR A 129 10.39 4.06 -8.08
CA THR A 129 11.34 5.19 -8.05
C THR A 129 11.50 5.83 -9.44
N LYS A 130 11.48 5.03 -10.49
CA LYS A 130 11.55 5.51 -11.90
C LYS A 130 10.18 5.93 -12.45
N LYS A 131 9.10 5.87 -11.67
CA LYS A 131 7.72 6.17 -12.08
C LYS A 131 7.22 5.29 -13.25
N MET A 132 7.69 4.06 -13.32
CA MET A 132 7.33 3.06 -14.33
C MET A 132 6.16 2.21 -13.83
N GLU A 133 5.00 2.83 -13.72
CA GLU A 133 3.82 2.21 -13.09
C GLU A 133 3.31 0.98 -13.86
N LYS A 134 3.26 1.07 -15.19
CA LYS A 134 2.78 -0.03 -16.02
C LYS A 134 3.60 -1.31 -15.85
N GLU A 135 4.90 -1.14 -15.68
CA GLU A 135 5.83 -2.24 -15.43
C GLU A 135 5.77 -2.72 -13.98
N ALA A 136 5.48 -1.82 -13.03
CA ALA A 136 5.40 -2.13 -11.61
C ALA A 136 4.16 -2.98 -11.25
N VAL A 137 3.01 -2.74 -11.88
CA VAL A 137 1.75 -3.44 -11.55
C VAL A 137 1.88 -4.97 -11.64
N PRO A 138 2.39 -5.58 -12.72
CA PRO A 138 2.57 -7.03 -12.77
C PRO A 138 3.52 -7.57 -11.69
N VAL A 139 4.56 -6.80 -11.35
CA VAL A 139 5.53 -7.17 -10.31
C VAL A 139 4.89 -7.13 -8.93
N LEU A 140 4.09 -6.12 -8.63
CA LEU A 140 3.32 -6.02 -7.38
C LEU A 140 2.35 -7.20 -7.21
N HIS A 141 1.68 -7.62 -8.29
CA HIS A 141 0.86 -8.83 -8.27
C HIS A 141 1.68 -10.09 -8.03
N GLN A 142 2.89 -10.18 -8.60
CA GLN A 142 3.79 -11.30 -8.36
C GLN A 142 4.26 -11.34 -6.89
N ILE A 143 4.54 -10.19 -6.29
CA ILE A 143 4.85 -10.10 -4.85
C ILE A 143 3.72 -10.72 -4.04
N LEU A 144 2.45 -10.36 -4.30
CA LEU A 144 1.32 -10.89 -3.55
C LEU A 144 1.05 -12.40 -3.77
N LYS A 145 1.53 -12.97 -4.88
CA LYS A 145 1.51 -14.42 -5.08
C LYS A 145 2.56 -15.15 -4.24
N LEU A 146 3.72 -14.53 -4.04
CA LEU A 146 4.83 -15.08 -3.27
C LEU A 146 4.70 -14.81 -1.77
N ASP A 147 4.14 -13.66 -1.43
CA ASP A 147 3.94 -13.16 -0.07
C ASP A 147 2.57 -12.46 0.03
N PRO A 148 1.48 -13.22 0.28
CA PRO A 148 0.14 -12.66 0.36
C PRO A 148 -0.07 -11.64 1.50
N GLU A 149 0.78 -11.68 2.53
CA GLU A 149 0.74 -10.75 3.66
C GLU A 149 1.45 -9.42 3.38
N ASN A 150 2.03 -9.24 2.19
CA ASN A 150 2.79 -8.05 1.83
C ASN A 150 1.88 -6.82 1.71
N LYS A 151 1.67 -6.15 2.84
CA LYS A 151 0.82 -4.97 2.94
C LYS A 151 1.27 -3.82 2.03
N PRO A 152 2.58 -3.45 1.94
CA PRO A 152 3.01 -2.38 1.05
C PRO A 152 2.66 -2.59 -0.42
N ALA A 153 2.87 -3.79 -0.95
CA ALA A 153 2.53 -4.12 -2.34
C ALA A 153 1.01 -4.02 -2.57
N ARG A 154 0.22 -4.51 -1.63
CA ARG A 154 -1.25 -4.45 -1.70
C ARG A 154 -1.78 -3.02 -1.64
N LEU A 155 -1.25 -2.19 -0.75
CA LEU A 155 -1.62 -0.78 -0.66
C LEU A 155 -1.25 0.00 -1.92
N GLN A 156 -0.12 -0.32 -2.54
CA GLN A 156 0.28 0.33 -3.79
C GLN A 156 -0.69 0.00 -4.93
N LEU A 157 -1.06 -1.27 -5.11
CA LEU A 157 -2.07 -1.68 -6.08
C LEU A 157 -3.43 -1.05 -5.79
N LEU A 158 -3.83 -1.03 -4.51
CA LEU A 158 -5.07 -0.43 -4.08
C LEU A 158 -5.12 1.08 -4.41
N SER A 159 -4.00 1.79 -4.21
CA SER A 159 -3.91 3.22 -4.54
C SER A 159 -4.14 3.49 -6.03
N TYR A 160 -3.63 2.63 -6.89
CA TYR A 160 -3.85 2.74 -8.33
C TYR A 160 -5.32 2.49 -8.71
N ALA A 161 -5.91 1.42 -8.16
CA ALA A 161 -7.31 1.09 -8.41
C ALA A 161 -8.27 2.20 -7.94
N ILE A 162 -7.99 2.82 -6.78
CA ILE A 162 -8.75 3.96 -6.25
C ILE A 162 -8.62 5.18 -7.16
N ARG A 163 -7.38 5.54 -7.55
CA ARG A 163 -7.13 6.68 -8.45
C ARG A 163 -7.87 6.52 -9.78
N ASP A 164 -7.90 5.31 -10.32
CA ASP A 164 -8.53 5.00 -11.60
C ASP A 164 -10.05 4.75 -11.47
N ASN A 165 -10.59 4.92 -10.26
CA ASN A 165 -11.99 4.65 -9.90
C ASN A 165 -12.49 3.27 -10.35
N ASN A 166 -11.61 2.27 -10.28
CA ASN A 166 -11.90 0.89 -10.65
C ASN A 166 -12.39 0.10 -9.42
N LEU A 167 -13.69 0.19 -9.14
CA LEU A 167 -14.30 -0.40 -7.95
C LEU A 167 -14.14 -1.92 -7.89
N ASP A 168 -14.22 -2.61 -9.04
CA ASP A 168 -14.04 -4.07 -9.09
C ASP A 168 -12.62 -4.47 -8.71
N GLU A 169 -11.62 -3.73 -9.15
CA GLU A 169 -10.22 -3.96 -8.80
C GLU A 169 -9.96 -3.63 -7.34
N VAL A 170 -10.56 -2.56 -6.80
CA VAL A 170 -10.50 -2.25 -5.36
C VAL A 170 -11.00 -3.44 -4.55
N ILE A 171 -12.14 -4.02 -4.91
CA ILE A 171 -12.71 -5.20 -4.25
C ILE A 171 -11.77 -6.40 -4.37
N GLN A 172 -11.25 -6.67 -5.57
CA GLN A 172 -10.36 -7.79 -5.83
C GLN A 172 -9.06 -7.71 -5.01
N ILE A 173 -8.52 -6.51 -4.81
CA ILE A 173 -7.28 -6.29 -4.06
C ILE A 173 -7.55 -6.29 -2.54
N ALA A 174 -8.60 -5.60 -2.10
CA ALA A 174 -8.87 -5.39 -0.67
C ALA A 174 -9.50 -6.60 0.02
N LYS A 175 -10.35 -7.36 -0.67
CA LYS A 175 -11.07 -8.50 -0.05
C LYS A 175 -10.14 -9.56 0.55
N PRO A 176 -9.10 -10.06 -0.16
CA PRO A 176 -8.15 -11.02 0.43
C PRO A 176 -7.37 -10.45 1.62
N ALA A 177 -7.17 -9.13 1.67
CA ALA A 177 -6.45 -8.49 2.76
C ALA A 177 -7.14 -8.65 4.12
N LEU A 178 -8.45 -8.85 4.16
CA LEU A 178 -9.16 -9.09 5.42
C LEU A 178 -8.76 -10.41 6.09
N GLU A 179 -8.20 -11.34 5.31
CA GLU A 179 -7.64 -12.59 5.82
C GLU A 179 -6.15 -12.45 6.15
N TYR A 180 -5.38 -11.82 5.26
CA TYR A 180 -3.92 -11.72 5.38
C TYR A 180 -3.44 -10.57 6.28
N ASN A 181 -4.21 -9.48 6.38
CA ASN A 181 -3.89 -8.30 7.19
C ASN A 181 -5.12 -7.83 7.97
N PRO A 182 -5.70 -8.69 8.84
CA PRO A 182 -7.01 -8.44 9.47
C PRO A 182 -7.04 -7.22 10.40
N GLU A 183 -5.88 -6.78 10.87
CA GLU A 183 -5.76 -5.60 11.75
C GLU A 183 -5.73 -4.27 10.97
N SER A 184 -5.61 -4.33 9.64
CA SER A 184 -5.43 -3.13 8.80
C SER A 184 -6.77 -2.56 8.36
N LEU A 185 -7.23 -1.53 9.07
CA LEU A 185 -8.52 -0.88 8.84
C LEU A 185 -8.70 -0.31 7.45
N GLU A 186 -7.61 0.08 6.78
CA GLU A 186 -7.64 0.63 5.43
C GLU A 186 -8.32 -0.30 4.43
N PHE A 187 -8.09 -1.61 4.55
CA PHE A 187 -8.68 -2.58 3.62
C PHE A 187 -10.19 -2.76 3.83
N TYR A 188 -10.66 -2.74 5.08
CA TYR A 188 -12.10 -2.72 5.37
C TYR A 188 -12.74 -1.44 4.84
N TYR A 189 -12.08 -0.30 5.06
CA TYR A 189 -12.60 1.00 4.63
C TYR A 189 -12.83 1.04 3.12
N TYR A 190 -11.79 0.81 2.33
CA TYR A 190 -11.88 0.89 0.88
C TYR A 190 -12.76 -0.21 0.27
N LEU A 191 -12.74 -1.41 0.84
CA LEU A 191 -13.63 -2.49 0.43
C LEU A 191 -15.10 -2.14 0.70
N GLY A 192 -15.40 -1.64 1.88
CA GLY A 192 -16.75 -1.22 2.25
C GLY A 192 -17.26 -0.06 1.40
N ILE A 193 -16.42 0.95 1.16
CA ILE A 193 -16.76 2.08 0.26
C ILE A 193 -17.00 1.59 -1.17
N ALA A 194 -16.18 0.69 -1.70
CA ALA A 194 -16.36 0.16 -3.05
C ALA A 194 -17.69 -0.59 -3.20
N HIS A 195 -18.06 -1.42 -2.23
CA HIS A 195 -19.36 -2.09 -2.22
C HIS A 195 -20.51 -1.08 -2.14
N HIS A 196 -20.41 -0.08 -1.26
CA HIS A 196 -21.44 0.95 -1.14
C HIS A 196 -21.62 1.73 -2.44
N GLN A 197 -20.54 2.15 -3.10
CA GLN A 197 -20.60 2.87 -4.38
C GLN A 197 -21.19 2.03 -5.52
N LYS A 198 -21.10 0.71 -5.43
CA LYS A 198 -21.76 -0.22 -6.36
C LYS A 198 -23.23 -0.49 -6.00
N GLY A 199 -23.73 0.05 -4.90
CA GLY A 199 -25.09 -0.21 -4.39
C GLY A 199 -25.22 -1.57 -3.69
N GLU A 200 -24.12 -2.19 -3.31
CA GLU A 200 -24.06 -3.46 -2.60
C GLU A 200 -24.01 -3.18 -1.09
N ASP A 201 -25.07 -2.59 -0.55
CA ASP A 201 -25.09 -2.08 0.82
C ASP A 201 -25.08 -3.17 1.91
N ASP A 202 -25.53 -4.38 1.60
CA ASP A 202 -25.44 -5.51 2.53
C ASP A 202 -23.99 -5.96 2.72
N GLU A 203 -23.23 -6.05 1.63
CA GLU A 203 -21.81 -6.35 1.62
C GLU A 203 -21.02 -5.25 2.33
N ALA A 204 -21.33 -3.98 2.03
CA ALA A 204 -20.72 -2.84 2.69
C ALA A 204 -20.95 -2.88 4.22
N LEU A 205 -22.18 -3.14 4.65
CA LEU A 205 -22.52 -3.24 6.06
C LEU A 205 -21.75 -4.39 6.75
N ASP A 206 -21.65 -5.55 6.13
CA ASP A 206 -20.85 -6.68 6.67
C ASP A 206 -19.39 -6.29 6.86
N VAL A 207 -18.78 -5.67 5.83
CA VAL A 207 -17.37 -5.25 5.86
C VAL A 207 -17.13 -4.22 6.97
N PHE A 208 -17.94 -3.17 7.06
CA PHE A 208 -17.77 -2.15 8.10
C PHE A 208 -18.05 -2.71 9.51
N THR A 209 -19.02 -3.59 9.66
CA THR A 209 -19.31 -4.26 10.94
C THR A 209 -18.14 -5.15 11.40
N ARG A 210 -17.46 -5.82 10.47
CA ARG A 210 -16.23 -6.56 10.74
C ARG A 210 -15.08 -5.64 11.07
N GLY A 211 -14.95 -4.53 10.34
CA GLY A 211 -13.87 -3.55 10.52
C GLY A 211 -13.92 -2.89 11.90
N VAL A 212 -15.09 -2.49 12.40
CA VAL A 212 -15.18 -1.86 13.73
C VAL A 212 -14.76 -2.79 14.87
N LYS A 213 -14.84 -4.12 14.69
CA LYS A 213 -14.35 -5.10 15.67
C LYS A 213 -12.81 -5.11 15.77
N GLN A 214 -12.11 -4.57 14.78
CA GLN A 214 -10.66 -4.44 14.77
C GLN A 214 -10.18 -3.14 15.42
N ILE A 215 -11.07 -2.18 15.65
CA ILE A 215 -10.75 -0.91 16.31
C ILE A 215 -10.32 -1.16 17.75
N ASN A 216 -9.18 -0.60 18.14
CA ASN A 216 -8.60 -0.71 19.47
C ASN A 216 -7.93 0.60 19.89
N GLU A 217 -7.31 0.64 21.06
CA GLU A 217 -6.68 1.84 21.62
C GLU A 217 -5.55 2.42 20.75
N LYS A 218 -4.95 1.63 19.87
CA LYS A 218 -3.87 2.05 18.96
C LYS A 218 -4.41 2.56 17.63
N SER A 219 -5.69 2.36 17.34
CA SER A 219 -6.31 2.78 16.10
C SER A 219 -6.35 4.30 16.00
N ASP A 220 -6.18 4.83 14.78
CA ASP A 220 -6.39 6.25 14.52
C ASP A 220 -7.83 6.65 14.83
N LYS A 221 -8.00 7.67 15.66
CA LYS A 221 -9.32 8.11 16.12
C LYS A 221 -10.17 8.70 14.99
N GLY A 222 -9.54 9.37 14.01
CA GLY A 222 -10.24 9.88 12.84
C GLY A 222 -10.81 8.75 11.99
N ILE A 223 -9.99 7.75 11.68
CA ILE A 223 -10.43 6.56 10.93
C ILE A 223 -11.54 5.81 11.69
N ALA A 224 -11.39 5.60 13.00
CA ALA A 224 -12.42 4.96 13.81
C ALA A 224 -13.75 5.74 13.78
N SER A 225 -13.69 7.05 13.89
CA SER A 225 -14.85 7.93 13.76
C SER A 225 -15.54 7.79 12.41
N ASP A 226 -14.77 7.79 11.32
CA ASP A 226 -15.30 7.65 9.95
C ASP A 226 -15.95 6.28 9.72
N PHE A 227 -15.40 5.21 10.26
CA PHE A 227 -16.03 3.88 10.22
C PHE A 227 -17.42 3.89 10.83
N TYR A 228 -17.56 4.46 12.02
CA TYR A 228 -18.85 4.56 12.70
C TYR A 228 -19.81 5.52 12.01
N ALA A 229 -19.30 6.61 11.40
CA ALA A 229 -20.11 7.52 10.61
C ALA A 229 -20.76 6.80 9.42
N ILE A 230 -19.97 6.03 8.65
CA ILE A 230 -20.46 5.28 7.49
C ILE A 230 -21.42 4.17 7.93
N LEU A 231 -21.14 3.48 9.04
CA LEU A 231 -22.10 2.53 9.61
C LEU A 231 -23.43 3.19 9.94
N GLY A 232 -23.40 4.38 10.53
CA GLY A 232 -24.59 5.17 10.80
C GLY A 232 -25.41 5.43 9.55
N ASP A 233 -24.74 5.89 8.47
CA ASP A 233 -25.39 6.14 7.19
C ASP A 233 -25.99 4.86 6.57
N LEU A 234 -25.25 3.75 6.61
CA LEU A 234 -25.72 2.45 6.10
C LEU A 234 -26.91 1.92 6.90
N TYR A 235 -26.86 1.98 8.23
CA TYR A 235 -28.01 1.59 9.07
C TYR A 235 -29.22 2.47 8.82
N HIS A 236 -29.01 3.77 8.66
CA HIS A 236 -30.11 4.70 8.38
C HIS A 236 -30.75 4.40 7.01
N SER A 237 -29.96 4.12 5.97
CA SER A 237 -30.47 3.76 4.63
C SER A 237 -31.32 2.47 4.66
N LYS A 238 -31.10 1.62 5.64
CA LYS A 238 -31.86 0.38 5.89
C LYS A 238 -33.00 0.54 6.90
N GLU A 239 -33.35 1.77 7.26
CA GLU A 239 -34.38 2.10 8.24
C GLU A 239 -34.10 1.53 9.66
N MET A 240 -32.86 1.19 9.95
CA MET A 240 -32.37 0.74 11.25
C MET A 240 -31.94 1.94 12.11
N HIS A 241 -32.93 2.76 12.50
CA HIS A 241 -32.65 4.08 13.09
C HIS A 241 -31.94 4.00 14.45
N ALA A 242 -32.27 3.04 15.29
CA ALA A 242 -31.62 2.88 16.61
C ALA A 242 -30.13 2.55 16.46
N GLU A 243 -29.80 1.63 15.58
CA GLU A 243 -28.42 1.25 15.25
C GLU A 243 -27.67 2.40 14.59
N ALA A 244 -28.33 3.16 13.71
CA ALA A 244 -27.75 4.34 13.08
C ALA A 244 -27.33 5.39 14.11
N TYR A 245 -28.20 5.72 15.04
CA TYR A 245 -27.90 6.71 16.08
C TYR A 245 -26.83 6.23 17.05
N ALA A 246 -26.82 4.94 17.42
CA ALA A 246 -25.75 4.35 18.22
C ALA A 246 -24.38 4.42 17.51
N ALA A 247 -24.36 4.20 16.20
CA ALA A 247 -23.14 4.35 15.40
C ALA A 247 -22.67 5.81 15.33
N TYR A 248 -23.56 6.77 15.11
CA TYR A 248 -23.22 8.20 15.13
C TYR A 248 -22.70 8.64 16.51
N ASP A 249 -23.32 8.18 17.59
CA ASP A 249 -22.82 8.46 18.95
C ASP A 249 -21.39 7.91 19.12
N SER A 250 -21.12 6.70 18.64
CA SER A 250 -19.76 6.12 18.65
C SER A 250 -18.77 6.93 17.82
N SER A 251 -19.18 7.38 16.64
CA SER A 251 -18.35 8.26 15.80
C SER A 251 -17.92 9.51 16.55
N LEU A 252 -18.86 10.17 17.24
CA LEU A 252 -18.60 11.40 17.99
C LEU A 252 -17.82 11.16 19.28
N VAL A 253 -17.79 9.94 19.82
CA VAL A 253 -16.87 9.58 20.91
C VAL A 253 -15.43 9.58 20.44
N TYR A 254 -15.14 9.07 19.22
CA TYR A 254 -13.80 9.04 18.66
C TYR A 254 -13.35 10.42 18.14
N ASN A 255 -14.24 11.11 17.45
CA ASN A 255 -13.99 12.49 16.96
C ASN A 255 -15.24 13.35 17.16
N PRO A 256 -15.31 14.12 18.26
CA PRO A 256 -16.44 15.00 18.54
C PRO A 256 -16.73 16.04 17.45
N ASP A 257 -15.72 16.40 16.64
CA ASP A 257 -15.80 17.40 15.57
C ASP A 257 -15.91 16.77 14.18
N ASN A 258 -16.33 15.51 14.07
CA ASN A 258 -16.62 14.88 12.77
C ASN A 258 -17.84 15.58 12.13
N ILE A 259 -17.56 16.50 11.23
CA ILE A 259 -18.57 17.38 10.60
C ILE A 259 -19.61 16.57 9.84
N ALA A 260 -19.20 15.51 9.12
CA ALA A 260 -20.13 14.64 8.38
C ALA A 260 -21.12 13.95 9.34
N THR A 261 -20.62 13.42 10.45
CA THR A 261 -21.47 12.80 11.49
C THR A 261 -22.41 13.83 12.12
N LEU A 262 -21.89 14.99 12.53
CA LEU A 262 -22.69 16.05 13.14
C LEU A 262 -23.82 16.48 12.20
N TYR A 263 -23.53 16.64 10.91
CA TYR A 263 -24.53 17.02 9.90
C TYR A 263 -25.57 15.92 9.70
N ASN A 264 -25.17 14.70 9.36
CA ASN A 264 -26.11 13.61 9.07
C ASN A 264 -26.99 13.28 10.27
N TYR A 265 -26.39 13.20 11.46
CA TYR A 265 -27.13 12.92 12.69
C TYR A 265 -28.16 14.01 13.00
N ALA A 266 -27.76 15.28 12.95
CA ALA A 266 -28.68 16.41 13.16
C ALA A 266 -29.82 16.43 12.14
N TYR A 267 -29.52 16.20 10.87
CA TYR A 267 -30.50 16.14 9.80
C TYR A 267 -31.53 15.06 10.02
N PHE A 268 -31.12 13.82 10.28
CA PHE A 268 -32.03 12.70 10.47
C PHE A 268 -32.89 12.86 11.73
N LEU A 269 -32.33 13.32 12.84
CA LEU A 269 -33.11 13.65 14.03
C LEU A 269 -34.18 14.72 13.74
N SER A 270 -33.83 15.73 12.95
CA SER A 270 -34.77 16.81 12.62
C SER A 270 -35.91 16.35 11.72
N VAL A 271 -35.62 15.50 10.75
CA VAL A 271 -36.64 14.92 9.86
C VAL A 271 -37.61 14.02 10.65
N GLU A 272 -37.10 13.28 11.60
CA GLU A 272 -37.92 12.44 12.49
C GLU A 272 -38.54 13.21 13.65
N ARG A 273 -38.25 14.50 13.80
CA ARG A 273 -38.68 15.35 14.94
C ARG A 273 -38.30 14.77 16.30
N LYS A 274 -37.15 14.13 16.38
CA LYS A 274 -36.61 13.53 17.60
C LYS A 274 -35.46 14.36 18.13
N ASN A 275 -35.40 14.54 19.46
CA ASN A 275 -34.33 15.22 20.17
C ASN A 275 -33.81 16.48 19.45
N LEU A 276 -34.74 17.41 19.18
CA LEU A 276 -34.42 18.64 18.42
C LEU A 276 -33.38 19.53 19.09
N ASP A 277 -33.22 19.46 20.42
CA ASP A 277 -32.18 20.20 21.14
C ASP A 277 -30.77 19.65 20.78
N LYS A 278 -30.61 18.34 20.73
CA LYS A 278 -29.36 17.70 20.28
C LYS A 278 -29.10 18.01 18.80
N ALA A 279 -30.13 17.93 17.97
CA ALA A 279 -30.02 18.26 16.56
C ALA A 279 -29.56 19.71 16.33
N GLU A 280 -30.13 20.67 17.10
CA GLU A 280 -29.74 22.09 17.03
C GLU A 280 -28.27 22.27 17.42
N GLU A 281 -27.83 21.69 18.53
CA GLU A 281 -26.43 21.79 18.97
C GLU A 281 -25.46 21.28 17.91
N MET A 282 -25.69 20.09 17.37
CA MET A 282 -24.84 19.48 16.35
C MET A 282 -24.85 20.31 15.05
N SER A 283 -26.01 20.72 14.59
CA SER A 283 -26.14 21.54 13.37
C SER A 283 -25.49 22.92 13.52
N TYR A 284 -25.61 23.54 14.69
CA TYR A 284 -24.91 24.79 14.97
C TYR A 284 -23.37 24.63 14.85
N ARG A 285 -22.84 23.51 15.30
CA ARG A 285 -21.39 23.21 15.18
C ARG A 285 -20.98 23.08 13.72
N THR A 286 -21.81 22.53 12.83
CA THR A 286 -21.53 22.48 11.40
C THR A 286 -21.51 23.87 10.77
N VAL A 287 -22.47 24.74 11.11
CA VAL A 287 -22.51 26.14 10.67
C VAL A 287 -21.32 26.92 11.17
N LYS A 288 -20.90 26.68 12.43
CA LYS A 288 -19.73 27.35 13.01
C LYS A 288 -18.44 26.94 12.30
N ALA A 289 -18.33 25.66 11.90
CA ALA A 289 -17.15 25.14 11.18
C ALA A 289 -17.08 25.69 9.73
N GLU A 290 -18.22 25.75 9.04
CA GLU A 290 -18.34 26.22 7.66
C GLU A 290 -19.48 27.25 7.53
N PRO A 291 -19.26 28.52 7.92
CA PRO A 291 -20.32 29.52 8.00
C PRO A 291 -21.01 29.88 6.68
N ASN A 292 -20.35 29.59 5.57
CA ASN A 292 -20.85 29.88 4.23
C ASN A 292 -21.40 28.64 3.49
N ASN A 293 -21.47 27.49 4.17
CA ASN A 293 -22.01 26.28 3.59
C ASN A 293 -23.55 26.35 3.59
N GLU A 294 -24.12 26.50 2.40
CA GLU A 294 -25.57 26.65 2.21
C GLU A 294 -26.36 25.44 2.75
N THR A 295 -25.84 24.24 2.62
CA THR A 295 -26.49 23.02 3.10
C THR A 295 -26.57 22.99 4.63
N TYR A 296 -25.50 23.40 5.30
CA TYR A 296 -25.47 23.45 6.78
C TYR A 296 -26.38 24.56 7.31
N LEU A 297 -26.38 25.73 6.66
CA LEU A 297 -27.27 26.84 7.01
C LEU A 297 -28.75 26.47 6.82
N ASP A 298 -29.08 25.79 5.73
CA ASP A 298 -30.45 25.33 5.43
C ASP A 298 -30.94 24.33 6.49
N THR A 299 -30.15 23.33 6.80
CA THR A 299 -30.47 22.34 7.84
C THR A 299 -30.64 22.98 9.21
N TYR A 300 -29.75 23.91 9.58
CA TYR A 300 -29.87 24.64 10.86
C TYR A 300 -31.15 25.50 10.89
N ALA A 301 -31.45 26.20 9.82
CA ALA A 301 -32.70 26.97 9.70
C ALA A 301 -33.95 26.09 9.83
N TRP A 302 -33.93 24.90 9.19
CA TRP A 302 -35.00 23.92 9.30
C TRP A 302 -35.20 23.44 10.76
N ILE A 303 -34.15 23.13 11.48
CA ILE A 303 -34.23 22.72 12.87
C ILE A 303 -34.81 23.83 13.74
N LEU A 304 -34.40 25.09 13.56
CA LEU A 304 -34.94 26.23 14.26
C LEU A 304 -36.43 26.43 13.95
N PHE A 305 -36.85 26.24 12.69
CA PHE A 305 -38.26 26.29 12.28
C PHE A 305 -39.06 25.19 12.99
N GLU A 306 -38.59 23.94 13.01
CA GLU A 306 -39.24 22.83 13.72
C GLU A 306 -39.36 23.08 15.25
N LYS A 307 -38.49 23.87 15.81
CA LYS A 307 -38.53 24.32 17.22
C LYS A 307 -39.44 25.56 17.44
N GLY A 308 -40.07 26.08 16.37
CA GLY A 308 -40.92 27.28 16.44
C GLY A 308 -40.17 28.60 16.50
N ARG A 309 -38.85 28.61 16.27
CA ARG A 309 -38.02 29.83 16.29
C ARG A 309 -37.94 30.44 14.90
N TYR A 310 -39.05 30.88 14.40
CA TYR A 310 -39.26 31.29 12.99
C TYR A 310 -38.40 32.48 12.58
N THR A 311 -38.24 33.49 13.44
CA THR A 311 -37.43 34.68 13.14
C THR A 311 -35.97 34.34 12.91
N GLU A 312 -35.41 33.51 13.79
CA GLU A 312 -34.02 33.02 13.67
C GLU A 312 -33.85 32.11 12.44
N ALA A 313 -34.79 31.20 12.22
CA ALA A 313 -34.81 30.36 11.01
C ALA A 313 -34.76 31.21 9.73
N GLY A 314 -35.54 32.30 9.66
CA GLY A 314 -35.53 33.23 8.54
C GLY A 314 -34.15 33.84 8.27
N ILE A 315 -33.42 34.23 9.28
CA ILE A 315 -32.06 34.80 9.13
C ILE A 315 -31.11 33.79 8.44
N TYR A 316 -31.11 32.54 8.88
CA TYR A 316 -30.19 31.51 8.35
C TYR A 316 -30.60 31.03 6.95
N ILE A 317 -31.90 30.91 6.65
CA ILE A 317 -32.37 30.56 5.30
C ILE A 317 -32.03 31.64 4.28
N GLU A 318 -32.20 32.92 4.63
CA GLU A 318 -31.82 34.05 3.78
C GLU A 318 -30.31 34.05 3.50
N GLN A 319 -29.50 33.72 4.49
CA GLN A 319 -28.05 33.61 4.33
C GLN A 319 -27.70 32.44 3.38
N ALA A 320 -28.35 31.28 3.52
CA ALA A 320 -28.16 30.14 2.65
C ALA A 320 -28.49 30.49 1.19
N LEU A 321 -29.61 31.18 0.97
CA LEU A 321 -30.05 31.62 -0.37
C LEU A 321 -29.06 32.61 -1.00
N ARG A 322 -28.54 33.57 -0.23
CA ARG A 322 -27.52 34.52 -0.72
C ARG A 322 -26.25 33.78 -1.15
N ASN A 323 -25.74 32.85 -0.33
CA ASN A 323 -24.56 32.10 -0.64
C ASN A 323 -24.71 31.20 -1.89
N LYS A 324 -25.90 30.64 -2.11
CA LYS A 324 -26.23 29.89 -3.33
C LYS A 324 -26.27 30.79 -4.57
N GLY A 325 -26.80 32.00 -4.46
CA GLY A 325 -26.87 32.97 -5.56
C GLY A 325 -25.48 33.47 -6.00
N ASP A 326 -24.52 33.61 -5.09
CA ASP A 326 -23.16 34.07 -5.40
C ASP A 326 -22.33 33.02 -6.13
N LYS A 327 -22.63 31.74 -5.97
CA LYS A 327 -21.95 30.62 -6.69
C LYS A 327 -22.48 30.42 -8.12
N SER A 328 -23.62 31.01 -8.46
CA SER A 328 -24.23 30.86 -9.77
C SER A 328 -23.92 32.05 -10.73
N ARG A 329 -23.05 32.96 -10.32
CA ARG A 329 -22.48 34.05 -11.10
C ARG A 329 -20.98 33.78 -11.37
#